data_e55eaa965baf41eafb0c1c361126fb22
#
_entry.id   e55eaa965baf41eafb0c1c361126fb22
#
_cell.length_a   1.000
_cell.length_b   1.000
_cell.length_c   1.000
_cell.angle_alpha   90.00
_cell.angle_beta   90.00
_cell.angle_gamma   90.00
#
_symmetry.space_group_name_H-M   'P 1'
#
loop_
_entity.id
_entity.type
_entity.pdbx_description
1 polymer ?
#
loop_
_entity_poly.entity_id
_entity_poly.type
_entity_poly.pdbx_seq_one_letter_code
_entity_poly.pdbx_strand_id
1 'polypeptide(L)'
;MPVTHRWLNLSLAVGSLALLAACDQKKFEILAPIPVEQLEVLGVQTPLKSVHFHDREGEGLLVLSRVDGQATDADSEQEVDKVVLKATLYGRASESEAFKPRWQIDQETTCPGLDLDVDFYTDVSDVTDLNKDGVAEVTVASHAFCGGGIDPHDISIELREGEAIYSISGQSQISPAGEEPIGGEREDSASLKSAPQVLREHMDAVWQQVYKRPWSETSQPADDDPDDEGE
;
A
#
# COMPACT_ATOMS: atom_id res chain seq x y z
N MET A 1 0.24 -89.71 30.12
CA MET A 1 -0.14 -88.37 30.69
C MET A 1 0.63 -87.33 29.96
N PRO A 2 0.04 -86.56 29.06
CA PRO A 2 0.76 -85.45 28.37
C PRO A 2 0.62 -84.10 29.11
N VAL A 3 1.72 -83.43 29.30
CA VAL A 3 1.85 -82.09 29.88
C VAL A 3 1.67 -81.10 28.79
N THR A 4 0.64 -80.26 28.88
CA THR A 4 0.38 -79.16 27.96
C THR A 4 1.12 -77.87 28.42
N HIS A 5 2.07 -77.40 27.61
CA HIS A 5 2.70 -76.08 27.84
C HIS A 5 1.84 -74.99 27.21
N ARG A 6 1.30 -74.07 28.06
CA ARG A 6 0.67 -72.82 27.64
C ARG A 6 1.76 -71.75 27.38
N TRP A 7 1.87 -71.32 26.14
CA TRP A 7 2.67 -70.16 25.75
C TRP A 7 1.86 -68.88 26.01
N LEU A 8 2.37 -68.01 26.90
CA LEU A 8 1.83 -66.69 27.12
C LEU A 8 2.43 -65.75 26.01
N ASN A 9 1.57 -65.30 25.13
CA ASN A 9 1.96 -64.21 24.16
C ASN A 9 1.84 -62.89 24.88
N LEU A 10 2.99 -62.26 25.13
CA LEU A 10 3.11 -60.90 25.66
C LEU A 10 3.15 -59.95 24.42
N SER A 11 1.99 -59.34 24.09
CA SER A 11 1.92 -58.32 23.04
C SER A 11 2.44 -56.98 23.60
N LEU A 12 3.64 -56.55 23.17
CA LEU A 12 4.15 -55.21 23.42
C LEU A 12 3.40 -54.23 22.50
N ALA A 13 2.50 -53.42 23.08
CA ALA A 13 1.92 -52.28 22.38
C ALA A 13 2.93 -51.13 22.39
N VAL A 14 3.61 -50.89 21.25
CA VAL A 14 4.41 -49.71 21.02
C VAL A 14 3.48 -48.54 20.75
N GLY A 15 3.22 -47.74 21.76
CA GLY A 15 2.49 -46.46 21.63
C GLY A 15 3.36 -45.45 20.91
N SER A 16 3.09 -45.21 19.61
CA SER A 16 3.69 -44.06 18.89
C SER A 16 3.10 -42.77 19.44
N LEU A 17 3.88 -42.08 20.27
CA LEU A 17 3.60 -40.69 20.68
C LEU A 17 3.92 -39.79 19.44
N ALA A 18 2.88 -39.47 18.67
CA ALA A 18 3.00 -38.43 17.67
C ALA A 18 3.14 -37.07 18.39
N LEU A 19 4.35 -36.55 18.48
CA LEU A 19 4.61 -35.17 18.82
C LEU A 19 4.03 -34.31 17.70
N LEU A 20 2.82 -33.79 17.91
CA LEU A 20 2.29 -32.66 17.16
C LEU A 20 3.18 -31.45 17.52
N ALA A 21 4.22 -31.21 16.71
CA ALA A 21 4.85 -29.92 16.69
C ALA A 21 3.78 -28.94 16.18
N ALA A 22 3.09 -28.26 17.10
CA ALA A 22 2.36 -27.05 16.78
C ALA A 22 3.41 -26.07 16.26
N CYS A 23 3.52 -25.93 14.92
CA CYS A 23 4.13 -24.77 14.33
C CYS A 23 3.33 -23.59 14.87
N ASP A 24 3.94 -22.81 15.74
CA ASP A 24 3.44 -21.50 16.15
C ASP A 24 3.53 -20.63 14.89
N GLN A 25 2.49 -20.71 14.04
CA GLN A 25 2.38 -19.83 12.88
C GLN A 25 2.18 -18.44 13.44
N LYS A 26 3.23 -17.64 13.38
CA LYS A 26 3.18 -16.25 13.78
C LYS A 26 2.01 -15.59 13.02
N LYS A 27 1.08 -15.07 13.80
CA LYS A 27 -0.15 -14.47 13.31
C LYS A 27 0.16 -13.06 12.83
N PHE A 28 -0.57 -12.58 11.82
CA PHE A 28 -0.51 -11.17 11.41
C PHE A 28 -0.76 -10.24 12.60
N GLU A 29 0.10 -9.24 12.76
CA GLU A 29 0.04 -8.23 13.82
C GLU A 29 0.67 -6.91 13.34
N ILE A 30 -0.01 -5.80 13.59
CA ILE A 30 0.57 -4.47 13.44
C ILE A 30 1.44 -4.17 14.65
N LEU A 31 2.68 -3.82 14.41
CA LEU A 31 3.69 -3.54 15.42
C LEU A 31 3.79 -2.03 15.73
N ALA A 32 4.52 -1.69 16.78
CA ALA A 32 4.82 -0.30 17.08
C ALA A 32 5.57 0.36 15.90
N PRO A 33 5.29 1.65 15.62
CA PRO A 33 5.99 2.38 14.56
C PRO A 33 7.51 2.35 14.74
N ILE A 34 8.23 2.25 13.62
CA ILE A 34 9.69 2.38 13.62
C ILE A 34 10.06 3.85 13.78
N PRO A 35 11.03 4.21 14.66
CA PRO A 35 11.53 5.57 14.80
C PRO A 35 12.08 6.12 13.47
N VAL A 36 11.90 7.43 13.24
CA VAL A 36 12.32 8.09 11.99
C VAL A 36 13.80 7.91 11.72
N GLU A 37 14.64 7.91 12.74
CA GLU A 37 16.09 7.71 12.63
C GLU A 37 16.46 6.35 12.02
N GLN A 38 15.60 5.33 12.20
CA GLN A 38 15.79 4.03 11.58
C GLN A 38 15.31 4.02 10.12
N LEU A 39 14.33 4.84 9.77
CA LEU A 39 13.91 5.03 8.38
C LEU A 39 14.98 5.77 7.57
N GLU A 40 15.70 6.71 8.18
CA GLU A 40 16.84 7.41 7.55
C GLU A 40 17.95 6.42 7.13
N VAL A 41 18.21 5.37 7.92
CA VAL A 41 19.18 4.31 7.57
C VAL A 41 18.74 3.56 6.31
N LEU A 42 17.43 3.50 6.02
CA LEU A 42 16.88 2.92 4.79
C LEU A 42 16.88 3.91 3.61
N GLY A 43 17.38 5.13 3.82
CA GLY A 43 17.42 6.19 2.81
C GLY A 43 16.10 6.96 2.69
N VAL A 44 15.18 6.80 3.63
CA VAL A 44 13.89 7.51 3.65
C VAL A 44 14.04 8.74 4.55
N GLN A 45 13.96 9.95 3.97
CA GLN A 45 14.13 11.19 4.71
C GLN A 45 12.81 11.77 5.24
N THR A 46 11.75 11.73 4.44
CA THR A 46 10.45 12.34 4.76
C THR A 46 9.32 11.34 4.47
N PRO A 47 9.08 10.35 5.36
CA PRO A 47 7.98 9.44 5.15
C PRO A 47 6.64 10.17 5.38
N LEU A 48 5.69 9.98 4.47
CA LEU A 48 4.29 10.39 4.65
C LEU A 48 3.56 9.43 5.60
N LYS A 49 3.84 8.14 5.44
CA LYS A 49 3.30 7.07 6.28
C LYS A 49 4.29 5.92 6.36
N SER A 50 4.35 5.26 7.52
CA SER A 50 4.98 3.96 7.66
C SER A 50 4.09 3.02 8.46
N VAL A 51 4.06 1.74 8.05
CA VAL A 51 3.34 0.67 8.75
C VAL A 51 4.30 -0.47 9.01
N HIS A 52 4.58 -0.72 10.28
CA HIS A 52 5.42 -1.83 10.73
C HIS A 52 4.52 -2.98 11.18
N PHE A 53 4.79 -4.18 10.68
CA PHE A 53 3.96 -5.34 10.94
C PHE A 53 4.79 -6.62 11.02
N HIS A 54 4.16 -7.67 11.53
CA HIS A 54 4.66 -9.03 11.49
C HIS A 54 3.61 -9.91 10.82
N ASP A 55 4.05 -10.80 9.95
CA ASP A 55 3.21 -11.78 9.30
C ASP A 55 3.90 -13.17 9.27
N ARG A 56 3.34 -14.13 8.55
CA ARG A 56 3.90 -15.48 8.41
C ARG A 56 5.28 -15.50 7.74
N GLU A 57 5.61 -14.49 6.95
CA GLU A 57 6.88 -14.37 6.24
C GLU A 57 7.97 -13.63 7.02
N GLY A 58 7.63 -13.07 8.17
CA GLY A 58 8.53 -12.32 9.04
C GLY A 58 8.06 -10.90 9.31
N GLU A 59 8.99 -9.98 9.58
CA GLU A 59 8.66 -8.58 9.75
C GLU A 59 8.63 -7.84 8.42
N GLY A 60 7.62 -7.00 8.26
CA GLY A 60 7.42 -6.11 7.14
C GLY A 60 7.34 -4.65 7.57
N LEU A 61 7.75 -3.76 6.69
CA LEU A 61 7.68 -2.32 6.87
C LEU A 61 7.29 -1.67 5.54
N LEU A 62 6.04 -1.22 5.45
CA LEU A 62 5.59 -0.37 4.35
C LEU A 62 6.02 1.07 4.63
N VAL A 63 6.61 1.75 3.65
CA VAL A 63 6.94 3.17 3.73
C VAL A 63 6.43 3.86 2.48
N LEU A 64 5.62 4.92 2.67
CA LEU A 64 5.18 5.84 1.64
C LEU A 64 5.96 7.14 1.80
N SER A 65 6.54 7.64 0.72
CA SER A 65 7.28 8.91 0.71
C SER A 65 7.00 9.69 -0.56
N ARG A 66 7.15 11.02 -0.47
CA ARG A 66 7.01 11.94 -1.59
C ARG A 66 8.27 12.79 -1.67
N VAL A 67 8.73 13.02 -2.89
CA VAL A 67 9.85 13.92 -3.17
C VAL A 67 9.40 14.93 -4.21
N ASP A 68 9.39 16.19 -3.82
CA ASP A 68 9.14 17.32 -4.71
C ASP A 68 10.47 17.79 -5.31
N GLY A 69 10.46 18.20 -6.55
CA GLY A 69 11.65 18.64 -7.27
C GLY A 69 11.31 19.27 -8.61
N GLN A 70 12.32 19.39 -9.46
CA GLN A 70 12.18 19.90 -10.82
C GLN A 70 12.80 18.91 -11.80
N ALA A 71 12.31 18.94 -13.02
CA ALA A 71 12.88 18.23 -14.16
C ALA A 71 13.00 19.18 -15.35
N THR A 72 13.85 18.85 -16.30
CA THR A 72 13.88 19.56 -17.59
C THR A 72 12.87 18.89 -18.51
N ASP A 73 11.90 19.64 -19.00
CA ASP A 73 10.95 19.18 -20.00
C ASP A 73 11.67 18.93 -21.33
N ALA A 74 11.44 17.76 -21.93
CA ALA A 74 12.17 17.32 -23.10
C ALA A 74 11.84 18.12 -24.37
N ASP A 75 10.65 18.71 -24.44
CA ASP A 75 10.16 19.41 -25.63
C ASP A 75 10.47 20.91 -25.58
N SER A 76 10.34 21.52 -24.39
CA SER A 76 10.52 22.97 -24.21
C SER A 76 11.89 23.36 -23.66
N GLU A 77 12.70 22.41 -23.19
CA GLU A 77 13.97 22.63 -22.47
C GLU A 77 13.82 23.53 -21.21
N GLN A 78 12.59 23.69 -20.70
CA GLN A 78 12.29 24.47 -19.50
C GLN A 78 12.31 23.59 -18.25
N GLU A 79 12.60 24.19 -17.10
CA GLU A 79 12.40 23.56 -15.80
C GLU A 79 10.91 23.50 -15.51
N VAL A 80 10.43 22.32 -15.12
CA VAL A 80 9.03 22.02 -14.78
C VAL A 80 8.97 21.34 -13.42
N ASP A 81 7.88 21.55 -12.73
CA ASP A 81 7.66 20.90 -11.44
C ASP A 81 7.53 19.38 -11.61
N LYS A 82 8.08 18.68 -10.65
CA LYS A 82 8.10 17.23 -10.58
C LYS A 82 7.79 16.73 -9.18
N VAL A 83 6.95 15.71 -9.10
CA VAL A 83 6.72 14.91 -7.89
C VAL A 83 7.06 13.46 -8.16
N VAL A 84 7.75 12.83 -7.21
CA VAL A 84 7.99 11.39 -7.19
C VAL A 84 7.34 10.81 -5.95
N LEU A 85 6.31 9.99 -6.15
CA LEU A 85 5.75 9.15 -5.10
C LEU A 85 6.49 7.81 -5.07
N LYS A 86 6.85 7.36 -3.87
CA LYS A 86 7.54 6.10 -3.68
C LYS A 86 6.88 5.30 -2.56
N ALA A 87 6.40 4.10 -2.89
CA ALA A 87 5.94 3.12 -1.92
C ALA A 87 6.93 1.95 -1.90
N THR A 88 7.51 1.65 -0.75
CA THR A 88 8.47 0.56 -0.62
C THR A 88 8.04 -0.38 0.51
N LEU A 89 7.91 -1.66 0.20
CA LEU A 89 7.82 -2.70 1.22
C LEU A 89 9.20 -3.24 1.49
N TYR A 90 9.65 -3.09 2.73
CA TYR A 90 10.83 -3.76 3.25
C TYR A 90 10.43 -5.01 4.01
N GLY A 91 11.34 -5.99 4.11
CA GLY A 91 11.15 -7.19 4.91
C GLY A 91 12.43 -7.69 5.52
N ARG A 92 12.29 -8.41 6.65
CA ARG A 92 13.37 -9.18 7.29
C ARG A 92 12.81 -10.46 7.90
N ALA A 93 13.57 -11.54 7.90
CA ALA A 93 13.13 -12.82 8.45
C ALA A 93 13.21 -12.86 9.99
N SER A 94 14.06 -12.04 10.59
CA SER A 94 14.25 -11.94 12.05
C SER A 94 14.69 -10.53 12.46
N GLU A 95 14.47 -10.18 13.73
CA GLU A 95 14.89 -8.88 14.30
C GLU A 95 16.42 -8.61 14.21
N SER A 96 17.21 -9.66 14.12
CA SER A 96 18.67 -9.54 13.99
C SER A 96 19.15 -9.20 12.58
N GLU A 97 18.25 -9.25 11.60
CA GLU A 97 18.56 -8.94 10.21
C GLU A 97 18.18 -7.48 9.88
N ALA A 98 18.89 -6.90 8.93
CA ALA A 98 18.52 -5.60 8.38
C ALA A 98 17.31 -5.74 7.45
N PHE A 99 16.43 -4.74 7.44
CA PHE A 99 15.38 -4.63 6.45
C PHE A 99 15.97 -4.53 5.04
N LYS A 100 15.38 -5.26 4.10
CA LYS A 100 15.70 -5.22 2.67
C LYS A 100 14.44 -4.95 1.86
N PRO A 101 14.53 -4.16 0.77
CA PRO A 101 13.37 -3.94 -0.07
C PRO A 101 12.92 -5.27 -0.70
N ARG A 102 11.62 -5.57 -0.59
CA ARG A 102 10.95 -6.69 -1.25
C ARG A 102 10.40 -6.26 -2.61
N TRP A 103 9.75 -5.09 -2.63
CA TRP A 103 9.28 -4.43 -3.85
C TRP A 103 9.18 -2.92 -3.64
N GLN A 104 9.10 -2.20 -4.74
CA GLN A 104 8.94 -0.75 -4.78
C GLN A 104 7.97 -0.37 -5.89
N ILE A 105 7.17 0.66 -5.66
CA ILE A 105 6.38 1.38 -6.66
C ILE A 105 6.97 2.79 -6.71
N ASP A 106 7.35 3.23 -7.90
CA ASP A 106 7.75 4.61 -8.18
C ASP A 106 6.76 5.20 -9.18
N GLN A 107 6.19 6.35 -8.85
CA GLN A 107 5.35 7.13 -9.75
C GLN A 107 5.95 8.52 -9.85
N GLU A 108 6.45 8.86 -11.03
CA GLU A 108 6.97 10.18 -11.35
C GLU A 108 5.95 10.93 -12.21
N THR A 109 5.63 12.16 -11.80
CA THR A 109 4.76 13.07 -12.54
C THR A 109 5.47 14.42 -12.69
N THR A 110 5.50 14.92 -13.91
CA THR A 110 6.02 16.26 -14.26
C THR A 110 4.88 17.10 -14.82
N CYS A 111 4.89 18.42 -14.53
CA CYS A 111 3.82 19.30 -14.97
C CYS A 111 4.37 20.61 -15.54
N PRO A 112 4.31 20.84 -16.87
CA PRO A 112 4.83 22.04 -17.50
C PRO A 112 3.82 23.21 -17.38
N GLY A 113 4.07 24.11 -16.41
CA GLY A 113 3.37 25.41 -16.31
C GLY A 113 1.88 25.33 -15.96
N LEU A 114 1.45 24.23 -15.32
CA LEU A 114 0.09 24.00 -14.82
C LEU A 114 0.15 23.58 -13.35
N ASP A 115 -1.02 23.44 -12.72
CA ASP A 115 -1.12 22.96 -11.35
C ASP A 115 -0.73 21.47 -11.29
N LEU A 116 0.13 21.14 -10.35
CA LEU A 116 0.60 19.78 -10.07
C LEU A 116 0.09 19.34 -8.69
N ASP A 117 -0.84 18.38 -8.68
CA ASP A 117 -1.33 17.75 -7.44
C ASP A 117 -1.15 16.23 -7.52
N VAL A 118 -0.21 15.72 -6.73
CA VAL A 118 0.19 14.29 -6.74
C VAL A 118 0.45 13.85 -5.32
N ASP A 119 -0.33 12.91 -4.79
CA ASP A 119 -0.10 12.40 -3.43
C ASP A 119 -0.65 10.99 -3.23
N PHE A 120 -0.28 10.37 -2.10
CA PHE A 120 -0.91 9.15 -1.63
C PHE A 120 -2.19 9.45 -0.83
N TYR A 121 -3.18 8.61 -1.01
CA TYR A 121 -4.30 8.50 -0.06
C TYR A 121 -3.83 7.70 1.16
N THR A 122 -3.12 8.37 2.07
CA THR A 122 -2.43 7.71 3.20
C THR A 122 -3.38 7.05 4.20
N ASP A 123 -4.62 7.49 4.29
CA ASP A 123 -5.65 6.95 5.17
C ASP A 123 -6.23 5.61 4.69
N VAL A 124 -6.17 5.32 3.38
CA VAL A 124 -6.60 4.05 2.78
C VAL A 124 -5.45 3.18 2.29
N SER A 125 -4.23 3.72 2.25
CA SER A 125 -3.02 2.93 1.97
C SER A 125 -2.57 2.26 3.26
N ASP A 126 -2.67 0.93 3.36
CA ASP A 126 -2.46 0.22 4.62
C ASP A 126 -2.05 -1.25 4.41
N VAL A 127 -1.80 -1.94 5.52
CA VAL A 127 -1.42 -3.34 5.58
C VAL A 127 -2.47 -4.12 6.37
N THR A 128 -2.96 -5.20 5.80
CA THR A 128 -4.05 -6.02 6.35
C THR A 128 -3.78 -7.51 6.16
N ASP A 129 -4.56 -8.36 6.81
CA ASP A 129 -4.68 -9.80 6.54
C ASP A 129 -6.17 -10.07 6.29
N LEU A 130 -6.62 -9.75 5.06
CA LEU A 130 -8.03 -9.76 4.66
C LEU A 130 -8.59 -11.17 4.56
N ASN A 131 -7.79 -12.09 4.01
CA ASN A 131 -8.17 -13.47 3.79
C ASN A 131 -7.88 -14.38 5.00
N LYS A 132 -7.19 -13.85 6.04
CA LYS A 132 -6.83 -14.51 7.30
C LYS A 132 -5.92 -15.72 7.12
N ASP A 133 -5.04 -15.66 6.13
CA ASP A 133 -4.07 -16.73 5.89
C ASP A 133 -2.72 -16.46 6.59
N GLY A 134 -2.57 -15.31 7.22
CA GLY A 134 -1.39 -14.89 7.97
C GLY A 134 -0.30 -14.26 7.10
N VAL A 135 -0.55 -14.03 5.80
CA VAL A 135 0.29 -13.21 4.92
C VAL A 135 -0.36 -11.83 4.76
N ALA A 136 0.46 -10.81 4.78
CA ALA A 136 -0.06 -9.45 4.69
C ALA A 136 -0.44 -9.08 3.26
N GLU A 137 -1.61 -8.47 3.09
CA GLU A 137 -1.95 -7.70 1.90
C GLU A 137 -1.61 -6.23 2.13
N VAL A 138 -0.91 -5.65 1.16
CA VAL A 138 -0.50 -4.24 1.18
C VAL A 138 -1.28 -3.47 0.12
N THR A 139 -2.09 -2.51 0.55
CA THR A 139 -2.82 -1.60 -0.33
C THR A 139 -2.09 -0.26 -0.41
N VAL A 140 -1.86 0.23 -1.64
CA VAL A 140 -1.31 1.56 -1.94
C VAL A 140 -2.27 2.27 -2.88
N ALA A 141 -2.74 3.45 -2.50
CA ALA A 141 -3.61 4.28 -3.30
C ALA A 141 -3.01 5.68 -3.47
N SER A 142 -3.03 6.21 -4.69
CA SER A 142 -2.49 7.52 -5.05
C SER A 142 -3.35 8.21 -6.07
N HIS A 143 -3.16 9.53 -6.20
CA HIS A 143 -3.68 10.33 -7.29
C HIS A 143 -2.57 11.14 -7.93
N ALA A 144 -2.82 11.53 -9.19
CA ALA A 144 -1.97 12.45 -9.94
C ALA A 144 -2.82 13.37 -10.80
N PHE A 145 -2.45 14.64 -10.81
CA PHE A 145 -3.05 15.67 -11.61
C PHE A 145 -1.98 16.61 -12.16
N CYS A 146 -2.05 16.92 -13.43
CA CYS A 146 -1.33 18.00 -14.07
C CYS A 146 -2.31 18.69 -15.01
N GLY A 147 -2.84 19.83 -14.61
CA GLY A 147 -3.88 20.50 -15.38
C GLY A 147 -4.18 21.88 -14.85
N GLY A 148 -5.14 22.56 -15.51
CA GLY A 148 -5.68 23.85 -15.04
C GLY A 148 -7.18 23.73 -14.86
N GLY A 149 -7.70 24.17 -13.71
CA GLY A 149 -9.14 24.18 -13.45
C GLY A 149 -9.65 22.96 -12.70
N ILE A 150 -10.84 22.48 -13.07
CA ILE A 150 -11.59 21.44 -12.34
C ILE A 150 -11.59 20.09 -13.05
N ASP A 151 -10.47 19.70 -13.64
CA ASP A 151 -10.38 18.40 -14.33
C ASP A 151 -10.23 17.23 -13.33
N PRO A 152 -10.73 16.02 -13.68
CA PRO A 152 -10.53 14.83 -12.86
C PRO A 152 -9.07 14.46 -12.67
N HIS A 153 -8.72 13.99 -11.47
CA HIS A 153 -7.40 13.43 -11.18
C HIS A 153 -7.34 11.96 -11.56
N ASP A 154 -6.22 11.51 -12.09
CA ASP A 154 -5.96 10.10 -12.28
C ASP A 154 -5.78 9.41 -10.90
N ILE A 155 -6.44 8.26 -10.72
CA ILE A 155 -6.38 7.46 -9.50
C ILE A 155 -5.72 6.12 -9.82
N SER A 156 -4.79 5.71 -8.98
CA SER A 156 -4.18 4.38 -8.99
C SER A 156 -4.33 3.72 -7.62
N ILE A 157 -4.85 2.50 -7.60
CA ILE A 157 -4.93 1.68 -6.40
C ILE A 157 -4.30 0.33 -6.72
N GLU A 158 -3.34 -0.08 -5.90
CA GLU A 158 -2.67 -1.36 -6.04
C GLU A 158 -2.73 -2.12 -4.71
N LEU A 159 -3.12 -3.40 -4.76
CA LEU A 159 -3.05 -4.33 -3.64
C LEU A 159 -2.08 -5.44 -4.01
N ARG A 160 -1.13 -5.73 -3.14
CA ARG A 160 -0.14 -6.79 -3.28
C ARG A 160 -0.25 -7.81 -2.15
N GLU A 161 -0.25 -9.08 -2.52
CA GLU A 161 -0.16 -10.24 -1.64
C GLU A 161 0.94 -11.17 -2.17
N GLY A 162 2.07 -11.22 -1.49
CA GLY A 162 3.25 -11.92 -2.01
C GLY A 162 3.68 -11.38 -3.38
N GLU A 163 3.60 -12.22 -4.42
CA GLU A 163 3.89 -11.83 -5.81
C GLU A 163 2.64 -11.42 -6.60
N ALA A 164 1.45 -11.63 -6.04
CA ALA A 164 0.21 -11.26 -6.72
C ALA A 164 -0.02 -9.74 -6.65
N ILE A 165 -0.45 -9.17 -7.78
CA ILE A 165 -0.76 -7.75 -7.92
C ILE A 165 -2.16 -7.61 -8.47
N TYR A 166 -2.97 -6.83 -7.77
CA TYR A 166 -4.34 -6.49 -8.12
C TYR A 166 -4.43 -4.97 -8.22
N SER A 167 -5.00 -4.42 -9.29
CA SER A 167 -5.02 -2.97 -9.46
C SER A 167 -6.35 -2.45 -10.00
N ILE A 168 -6.64 -1.21 -9.61
CA ILE A 168 -7.66 -0.34 -10.18
C ILE A 168 -6.95 0.90 -10.68
N SER A 169 -7.25 1.31 -11.91
CA SER A 169 -6.94 2.63 -12.45
C SER A 169 -8.22 3.35 -12.85
N GLY A 170 -8.20 4.66 -12.84
CA GLY A 170 -9.37 5.44 -13.24
C GLY A 170 -9.23 6.91 -12.92
N GLN A 171 -10.36 7.61 -12.88
CA GLN A 171 -10.39 9.04 -12.62
C GLN A 171 -11.30 9.39 -11.46
N SER A 172 -10.96 10.45 -10.74
CA SER A 172 -11.85 11.04 -9.74
C SER A 172 -13.12 11.58 -10.42
N GLN A 173 -14.24 11.61 -9.68
CA GLN A 173 -15.47 12.19 -10.17
C GLN A 173 -15.66 13.58 -9.59
N ILE A 174 -15.84 14.54 -10.46
CA ILE A 174 -16.14 15.93 -10.13
C ILE A 174 -17.60 16.22 -10.49
N SER A 175 -18.30 16.94 -9.63
CA SER A 175 -19.68 17.34 -9.84
C SER A 175 -19.80 18.86 -9.75
N PRO A 176 -19.53 19.61 -10.84
CA PRO A 176 -19.67 21.04 -10.84
C PRO A 176 -21.12 21.46 -10.61
N ALA A 177 -21.34 22.59 -9.95
CA ALA A 177 -22.68 23.06 -9.63
C ALA A 177 -23.50 23.36 -10.91
N GLY A 178 -24.60 22.62 -11.12
CA GLY A 178 -25.51 22.79 -12.26
C GLY A 178 -25.07 22.11 -13.56
N GLU A 179 -24.00 21.30 -13.51
CA GLU A 179 -23.51 20.54 -14.66
C GLU A 179 -23.59 19.03 -14.40
N GLU A 180 -23.45 18.22 -15.45
CA GLU A 180 -23.33 16.77 -15.30
C GLU A 180 -21.96 16.42 -14.71
N PRO A 181 -21.86 15.37 -13.88
CA PRO A 181 -20.58 14.90 -13.36
C PRO A 181 -19.62 14.50 -14.48
N ILE A 182 -18.33 14.80 -14.29
CA ILE A 182 -17.23 14.43 -15.19
C ILE A 182 -16.25 13.51 -14.47
N GLY A 183 -15.58 12.60 -15.21
CA GLY A 183 -14.69 11.59 -14.64
C GLY A 183 -15.45 10.46 -13.96
N GLY A 184 -14.75 9.72 -13.07
CA GLY A 184 -15.30 8.58 -12.34
C GLY A 184 -15.12 7.26 -13.09
N GLU A 185 -14.45 7.25 -14.23
CA GLU A 185 -14.11 6.05 -14.98
C GLU A 185 -13.20 5.15 -14.13
N ARG A 186 -13.43 3.85 -14.26
CA ARG A 186 -12.68 2.83 -13.53
C ARG A 186 -12.35 1.66 -14.44
N GLU A 187 -11.12 1.19 -14.34
CA GLU A 187 -10.65 -0.03 -14.98
C GLU A 187 -9.99 -0.96 -13.96
N ASP A 188 -10.51 -2.19 -13.88
CA ASP A 188 -9.97 -3.25 -13.04
C ASP A 188 -9.01 -4.12 -13.85
N SER A 189 -7.86 -4.47 -13.26
CA SER A 189 -6.93 -5.44 -13.85
C SER A 189 -7.58 -6.83 -14.02
N ALA A 190 -7.06 -7.62 -14.93
CA ALA A 190 -7.52 -9.00 -15.13
C ALA A 190 -7.31 -9.85 -13.86
N SER A 191 -6.23 -9.61 -13.12
CA SER A 191 -5.96 -10.25 -11.84
C SER A 191 -7.03 -9.91 -10.81
N LEU A 192 -7.42 -8.62 -10.68
CA LEU A 192 -8.47 -8.20 -9.75
C LEU A 192 -9.82 -8.82 -10.11
N LYS A 193 -10.19 -8.84 -11.40
CA LYS A 193 -11.46 -9.46 -11.85
C LYS A 193 -11.58 -10.94 -11.47
N SER A 194 -10.45 -11.65 -11.34
CA SER A 194 -10.39 -13.07 -10.95
C SER A 194 -9.95 -13.29 -9.49
N ALA A 195 -9.71 -12.24 -8.72
CA ALA A 195 -9.26 -12.31 -7.33
C ALA A 195 -10.31 -12.95 -6.39
N PRO A 196 -9.93 -13.46 -5.21
CA PRO A 196 -10.85 -13.82 -4.15
C PRO A 196 -11.82 -12.68 -3.83
N GLN A 197 -13.05 -13.06 -3.44
CA GLN A 197 -14.14 -12.08 -3.21
C GLN A 197 -13.74 -11.02 -2.17
N VAL A 198 -13.09 -11.43 -1.07
CA VAL A 198 -12.68 -10.51 0.00
C VAL A 198 -11.72 -9.42 -0.48
N LEU A 199 -10.80 -9.74 -1.41
CA LEU A 199 -9.88 -8.76 -2.00
C LEU A 199 -10.61 -7.81 -2.94
N ARG A 200 -11.55 -8.32 -3.75
CA ARG A 200 -12.37 -7.48 -4.62
C ARG A 200 -13.23 -6.50 -3.82
N GLU A 201 -13.89 -6.98 -2.76
CA GLU A 201 -14.73 -6.14 -1.88
C GLU A 201 -13.89 -5.07 -1.17
N HIS A 202 -12.67 -5.41 -0.74
CA HIS A 202 -11.75 -4.43 -0.16
C HIS A 202 -11.36 -3.36 -1.20
N MET A 203 -10.94 -3.76 -2.39
CA MET A 203 -10.56 -2.83 -3.46
C MET A 203 -11.74 -1.94 -3.89
N ASP A 204 -12.95 -2.50 -3.93
CA ASP A 204 -14.17 -1.73 -4.18
C ASP A 204 -14.40 -0.68 -3.08
N ALA A 205 -14.22 -1.05 -1.82
CA ALA A 205 -14.38 -0.14 -0.70
C ALA A 205 -13.33 1.00 -0.72
N VAL A 206 -12.09 0.70 -1.08
CA VAL A 206 -11.03 1.72 -1.25
C VAL A 206 -11.40 2.68 -2.38
N TRP A 207 -11.81 2.16 -3.56
CA TRP A 207 -12.26 2.99 -4.67
C TRP A 207 -13.38 3.94 -4.26
N GLN A 208 -14.42 3.43 -3.57
CA GLN A 208 -15.55 4.25 -3.11
C GLN A 208 -15.13 5.38 -2.15
N GLN A 209 -14.04 5.20 -1.41
CA GLN A 209 -13.52 6.21 -0.50
C GLN A 209 -12.74 7.32 -1.20
N VAL A 210 -12.14 7.05 -2.38
CA VAL A 210 -11.21 8.00 -3.01
C VAL A 210 -11.79 8.70 -4.25
N TYR A 211 -12.61 8.02 -5.08
CA TYR A 211 -12.98 8.57 -6.39
C TYR A 211 -13.89 9.81 -6.34
N LYS A 212 -14.56 10.07 -5.21
CA LYS A 212 -15.40 11.27 -5.00
C LYS A 212 -14.81 12.23 -3.98
N ARG A 213 -13.56 12.05 -3.56
CA ARG A 213 -12.97 13.02 -2.65
C ARG A 213 -12.87 14.36 -3.34
N PRO A 214 -13.39 15.43 -2.72
CA PRO A 214 -13.00 16.75 -3.16
C PRO A 214 -11.48 16.85 -2.94
N TRP A 215 -10.71 17.17 -3.98
CA TRP A 215 -9.34 17.59 -3.80
C TRP A 215 -9.39 18.84 -2.92
N SER A 216 -8.61 18.85 -1.87
CA SER A 216 -8.62 19.95 -0.93
C SER A 216 -7.91 21.14 -1.55
N GLU A 217 -8.54 22.31 -1.54
CA GLU A 217 -7.91 23.62 -1.77
C GLU A 217 -6.74 23.93 -0.78
N THR A 218 -6.25 22.93 -0.05
CA THR A 218 -5.21 23.05 0.98
C THR A 218 -3.80 23.12 0.44
N SER A 219 -3.61 23.21 -0.87
CA SER A 219 -2.28 23.41 -1.48
C SER A 219 -2.02 24.84 -1.95
N GLN A 220 -2.97 25.77 -1.81
CA GLN A 220 -2.62 27.17 -1.94
C GLN A 220 -1.89 27.62 -0.66
N PRO A 221 -0.62 28.04 -0.73
CA PRO A 221 -0.08 28.91 0.30
C PRO A 221 -1.04 30.08 0.37
N ALA A 222 -1.51 30.42 1.57
CA ALA A 222 -2.23 31.68 1.77
C ALA A 222 -1.37 32.75 1.10
N ASP A 223 -1.88 33.36 0.03
CA ASP A 223 -1.35 34.61 -0.48
C ASP A 223 -1.57 35.63 0.66
N ASP A 224 -0.63 35.67 1.60
CA ASP A 224 -0.40 36.81 2.45
C ASP A 224 0.07 37.92 1.51
N ASP A 225 -0.88 38.56 0.82
CA ASP A 225 -0.68 39.85 0.18
C ASP A 225 -0.67 40.91 1.30
N PRO A 226 0.51 41.39 1.72
CA PRO A 226 0.60 42.38 2.79
C PRO A 226 0.22 43.79 2.35
N ASP A 227 -0.25 43.97 1.09
CA ASP A 227 -0.42 45.29 0.47
C ASP A 227 -1.89 45.75 0.32
N ASP A 228 -2.89 45.06 0.88
CA ASP A 228 -4.27 45.57 0.95
C ASP A 228 -4.51 46.41 2.23
N GLU A 229 -3.64 47.36 2.45
CA GLU A 229 -3.94 48.48 3.36
C GLU A 229 -4.50 49.64 2.54
N GLY A 230 -5.82 49.77 2.63
CA GLY A 230 -6.74 50.64 1.97
C GLY A 230 -6.32 52.10 1.84
N GLU A 231 -6.68 52.64 0.69
CA GLU A 231 -6.98 54.07 0.50
C GLU A 231 -8.45 54.38 0.82
#